data_25511461507092b822fe38abffa8bad1
#
_entry.id   25511461507092b822fe38abffa8bad1
#
_cell.length_a   1.000
_cell.length_b   1.000
_cell.length_c   1.000
_cell.angle_alpha   90.00
_cell.angle_beta   90.00
_cell.angle_gamma   90.00
#
_symmetry.space_group_name_H-M   'P 1'
#
loop_
_entity.id
_entity.type
_entity.pdbx_description
1 polymer ?
#
loop_
_entity_poly.entity_id
_entity_poly.type
_entity_poly.pdbx_seq_one_letter_code
_entity_poly.pdbx_strand_id
1 'polypeptide(L)'
;MNKVIALGADNGYMDKVETTIKSVCVHNDNIKFYVFNDDLPSEWFRVMNKRLEKINSQIVNAKISDNHLRKYHLPRPHLSYAAYFRFFIPEVVEEQKVLYLDSDIVVDGNLTDLFETDLGDCPLAAVRDDLQQTNFNSGVM
;
A
#
# COMPACT_ATOMS: atom_id res chain seq x y z
N MET A 1 11.20 -7.11 13.88
CA MET A 1 11.22 -6.54 12.52
C MET A 1 9.88 -5.85 12.27
N ASN A 2 9.92 -4.61 11.86
CA ASN A 2 8.69 -3.87 11.59
C ASN A 2 8.08 -4.36 10.26
N LYS A 3 6.92 -4.94 10.32
CA LYS A 3 6.13 -5.30 9.14
C LYS A 3 5.41 -4.07 8.63
N VAL A 4 5.78 -3.57 7.48
CA VAL A 4 5.23 -2.34 6.89
C VAL A 4 4.56 -2.63 5.58
N ILE A 5 3.32 -2.18 5.43
CA ILE A 5 2.55 -2.31 4.18
C ILE A 5 2.15 -0.92 3.70
N ALA A 6 2.36 -0.65 2.42
CA ALA A 6 1.88 0.54 1.74
C ALA A 6 0.74 0.19 0.77
N LEU A 7 -0.29 1.01 0.78
CA LEU A 7 -1.49 0.89 -0.05
C LEU A 7 -1.82 2.27 -0.61
N GLY A 8 -2.39 2.33 -1.80
CA GLY A 8 -2.89 3.57 -2.39
C GLY A 8 -4.39 3.48 -2.68
N ALA A 9 -5.16 4.48 -2.29
CA ALA A 9 -6.59 4.50 -2.52
C ALA A 9 -7.13 5.92 -2.64
N ASP A 10 -8.19 6.09 -3.43
CA ASP A 10 -9.09 7.24 -3.40
C ASP A 10 -10.37 6.91 -2.63
N ASN A 11 -11.25 7.89 -2.47
CA ASN A 11 -12.52 7.70 -1.75
C ASN A 11 -13.42 6.65 -2.40
N GLY A 12 -13.37 6.47 -3.72
CA GLY A 12 -14.10 5.42 -4.43
C GLY A 12 -13.62 4.00 -4.13
N TYR A 13 -12.40 3.87 -3.61
CA TYR A 13 -11.77 2.59 -3.24
C TYR A 13 -11.73 2.34 -1.72
N MET A 14 -12.37 3.19 -0.91
CA MET A 14 -12.34 3.08 0.56
C MET A 14 -12.80 1.71 1.05
N ASP A 15 -13.88 1.16 0.51
CA ASP A 15 -14.39 -0.17 0.89
C ASP A 15 -13.41 -1.28 0.49
N LYS A 16 -12.75 -1.13 -0.66
CA LYS A 16 -11.79 -2.12 -1.17
C LYS A 16 -10.52 -2.13 -0.33
N VAL A 17 -9.94 -0.97 -0.05
CA VAL A 17 -8.74 -0.88 0.79
C VAL A 17 -9.01 -1.38 2.21
N GLU A 18 -10.19 -1.11 2.77
CA GLU A 18 -10.60 -1.65 4.06
C GLU A 18 -10.67 -3.18 4.03
N THR A 19 -11.23 -3.75 2.97
CA THR A 19 -11.30 -5.21 2.78
C THR A 19 -9.90 -5.81 2.65
N THR A 20 -9.00 -5.19 1.89
CA THR A 20 -7.60 -5.63 1.78
C THR A 20 -6.92 -5.63 3.15
N ILE A 21 -7.01 -4.54 3.91
CA ILE A 21 -6.43 -4.43 5.25
C ILE A 21 -7.01 -5.51 6.19
N LYS A 22 -8.31 -5.72 6.17
CA LYS A 22 -8.96 -6.77 6.98
C LYS A 22 -8.47 -8.16 6.62
N SER A 23 -8.29 -8.46 5.33
CA SER A 23 -7.78 -9.75 4.88
C SER A 23 -6.35 -10.01 5.35
N VAL A 24 -5.49 -9.00 5.34
CA VAL A 24 -4.15 -9.06 5.93
C VAL A 24 -4.22 -9.41 7.41
N CYS A 25 -5.10 -8.72 8.15
CA CYS A 25 -5.22 -8.85 9.61
C CYS A 25 -5.82 -10.18 10.08
N VAL A 26 -6.45 -10.95 9.20
CA VAL A 26 -6.93 -12.31 9.52
C VAL A 26 -5.75 -13.26 9.81
N HIS A 27 -4.64 -13.07 9.12
CA HIS A 27 -3.48 -13.98 9.17
C HIS A 27 -2.21 -13.33 9.72
N ASN A 28 -2.25 -12.02 9.97
CA ASN A 28 -1.07 -11.25 10.34
C ASN A 28 -1.40 -10.22 11.42
N ASP A 29 -0.44 -9.95 12.29
CA ASP A 29 -0.50 -8.92 13.33
C ASP A 29 0.76 -8.05 13.33
N ASN A 30 0.78 -7.03 14.17
CA ASN A 30 1.93 -6.16 14.37
C ASN A 30 2.38 -5.49 13.07
N ILE A 31 1.41 -4.93 12.31
CA ILE A 31 1.63 -4.31 11.01
C ILE A 31 1.42 -2.79 11.09
N LYS A 32 2.30 -2.05 10.46
CA LYS A 32 2.14 -0.63 10.20
C LYS A 32 1.72 -0.43 8.75
N PHE A 33 0.50 0.06 8.57
CA PHE A 33 -0.04 0.39 7.25
C PHE A 33 0.18 1.87 6.93
N TYR A 34 0.67 2.16 5.74
CA TYR A 34 0.62 3.49 5.14
C TYR A 34 -0.43 3.49 4.04
N VAL A 35 -1.46 4.32 4.15
CA VAL A 35 -2.47 4.47 3.10
C VAL A 35 -2.30 5.81 2.43
N PHE A 36 -1.75 5.78 1.22
CA PHE A 36 -1.53 6.94 0.37
C PHE A 36 -2.86 7.36 -0.24
N ASN A 37 -3.25 8.60 -0.02
CA ASN A 37 -4.53 9.12 -0.48
C ASN A 37 -4.50 10.65 -0.60
N ASP A 38 -5.50 11.20 -1.27
CA ASP A 38 -5.74 12.63 -1.35
C ASP A 38 -7.08 13.05 -0.73
N ASP A 39 -8.05 12.15 -0.66
CA ASP A 39 -9.44 12.47 -0.31
C ASP A 39 -10.10 11.53 0.72
N LEU A 40 -9.37 10.58 1.31
CA LEU A 40 -9.94 9.73 2.35
C LEU A 40 -10.21 10.52 3.64
N PRO A 41 -11.38 10.34 4.29
CA PRO A 41 -11.73 11.07 5.50
C PRO A 41 -10.81 10.72 6.69
N SER A 42 -10.39 11.72 7.44
CA SER A 42 -9.60 11.53 8.68
C SER A 42 -10.32 10.65 9.70
N GLU A 43 -11.64 10.72 9.74
CA GLU A 43 -12.49 9.88 10.61
C GLU A 43 -12.34 8.39 10.31
N TRP A 44 -12.23 8.01 9.04
CA TRP A 44 -12.00 6.63 8.65
C TRP A 44 -10.68 6.10 9.25
N PHE A 45 -9.59 6.88 9.17
CA PHE A 45 -8.31 6.51 9.77
C PHE A 45 -8.40 6.36 11.29
N ARG A 46 -9.16 7.23 11.95
CA ARG A 46 -9.36 7.16 13.40
C ARG A 46 -10.09 5.86 13.80
N VAL A 47 -11.14 5.51 13.08
CA VAL A 47 -11.90 4.29 13.33
C VAL A 47 -11.07 3.04 13.06
N MET A 48 -10.30 3.04 11.96
CA MET A 48 -9.42 1.93 11.61
C MET A 48 -8.32 1.73 12.65
N ASN A 49 -7.66 2.79 13.11
CA ASN A 49 -6.64 2.68 14.15
C ASN A 49 -7.19 2.04 15.43
N LYS A 50 -8.36 2.47 15.89
CA LYS A 50 -9.00 1.89 17.07
C LYS A 50 -9.25 0.37 16.95
N ARG A 51 -9.53 -0.10 15.74
CA ARG A 51 -9.70 -1.54 15.48
C ARG A 51 -8.36 -2.27 15.43
N LEU A 52 -7.36 -1.66 14.79
CA LEU A 52 -6.03 -2.24 14.58
C LEU A 52 -5.20 -2.34 15.86
N GLU A 53 -5.42 -1.45 16.82
CA GLU A 53 -4.76 -1.50 18.14
C GLU A 53 -4.92 -2.85 18.84
N LYS A 54 -6.05 -3.53 18.62
CA LYS A 54 -6.34 -4.85 19.23
C LYS A 54 -5.38 -5.96 18.79
N ILE A 55 -4.70 -5.74 17.67
CA ILE A 55 -3.72 -6.68 17.10
C ILE A 55 -2.34 -6.02 16.96
N ASN A 56 -2.04 -5.04 17.80
CA ASN A 56 -0.80 -4.28 17.80
C ASN A 56 -0.43 -3.68 16.42
N SER A 57 -1.44 -3.35 15.64
CA SER A 57 -1.28 -2.77 14.30
C SER A 57 -1.77 -1.33 14.26
N GLN A 58 -1.32 -0.58 13.29
CA GLN A 58 -1.68 0.84 13.12
C GLN A 58 -1.78 1.22 11.65
N ILE A 59 -2.49 2.30 11.38
CA ILE A 59 -2.63 2.88 10.05
C ILE A 59 -2.22 4.36 10.07
N VAL A 60 -1.42 4.75 9.10
CA VAL A 60 -0.93 6.11 8.90
C VAL A 60 -1.64 6.71 7.69
N ASN A 61 -2.20 7.90 7.88
CA ASN A 61 -2.76 8.70 6.80
C ASN A 61 -1.62 9.37 6.01
N ALA A 62 -1.17 8.73 4.94
CA ALA A 62 -0.16 9.26 4.04
C ALA A 62 -0.81 10.16 2.98
N LYS A 63 -1.21 11.37 3.37
CA LYS A 63 -1.93 12.28 2.49
C LYS A 63 -1.00 12.90 1.46
N ILE A 64 -1.36 12.76 0.19
CA ILE A 64 -0.65 13.34 -0.95
C ILE A 64 -1.40 14.59 -1.42
N SER A 65 -0.71 15.73 -1.46
CA SER A 65 -1.30 16.99 -1.90
C SER A 65 -1.34 17.10 -3.43
N ASP A 66 -2.25 17.93 -3.95
CA ASP A 66 -2.34 18.27 -5.38
C ASP A 66 -1.01 18.78 -5.95
N ASN A 67 -0.22 19.50 -5.15
CA ASN A 67 1.09 20.01 -5.57
C ASN A 67 2.09 18.89 -5.87
N HIS A 68 2.03 17.78 -5.16
CA HIS A 68 2.86 16.59 -5.44
C HIS A 68 2.42 15.93 -6.74
N LEU A 69 1.10 15.85 -6.99
CA LEU A 69 0.53 15.16 -8.14
C LEU A 69 0.69 15.94 -9.45
N ARG A 70 0.74 17.27 -9.41
CA ARG A 70 0.93 18.14 -10.60
C ARG A 70 2.28 17.98 -11.27
N LYS A 71 3.28 17.45 -10.58
CA LYS A 71 4.59 17.13 -11.17
C LYS A 71 4.53 15.99 -12.18
N TYR A 72 3.50 15.18 -12.12
CA TYR A 72 3.32 14.03 -13.00
C TYR A 72 2.20 14.31 -14.00
N HIS A 73 2.57 14.50 -15.28
CA HIS A 73 1.61 14.59 -16.36
C HIS A 73 1.02 13.20 -16.60
N LEU A 74 -0.25 12.99 -16.24
CA LEU A 74 -0.93 11.73 -16.46
C LEU A 74 -1.19 11.54 -17.96
N PRO A 75 -0.64 10.48 -18.58
CA PRO A 75 -0.78 10.27 -20.01
C PRO A 75 -2.19 9.83 -20.44
N ARG A 76 -3.08 9.52 -19.50
CA ARG A 76 -4.45 9.07 -19.79
C ARG A 76 -5.46 9.67 -18.82
N PRO A 77 -6.55 10.29 -19.31
CA PRO A 77 -7.59 10.92 -18.46
C PRO A 77 -8.40 9.91 -17.64
N HIS A 78 -8.22 8.60 -17.85
CA HIS A 78 -8.98 7.54 -17.17
C HIS A 78 -8.23 6.87 -16.02
N LEU A 79 -6.95 7.19 -15.82
CA LEU A 79 -6.19 6.67 -14.69
C LEU A 79 -6.38 7.58 -13.48
N SER A 80 -6.94 7.03 -12.41
CA SER A 80 -6.95 7.69 -11.12
C SER A 80 -5.52 8.07 -10.70
N TYR A 81 -5.34 9.22 -10.08
CA TYR A 81 -4.08 9.61 -9.44
C TYR A 81 -3.59 8.57 -8.42
N ALA A 82 -4.51 7.79 -7.85
CA ALA A 82 -4.18 6.70 -6.93
C ALA A 82 -3.17 5.69 -7.50
N ALA A 83 -3.18 5.46 -8.82
CA ALA A 83 -2.19 4.59 -9.48
C ALA A 83 -0.74 5.10 -9.34
N TYR A 84 -0.56 6.38 -9.11
CA TYR A 84 0.75 7.04 -8.96
C TYR A 84 1.19 7.20 -7.50
N PHE A 85 0.34 6.93 -6.54
CA PHE A 85 0.67 7.09 -5.12
C PHE A 85 1.88 6.25 -4.69
N ARG A 86 2.10 5.10 -5.32
CA ARG A 86 3.25 4.22 -5.06
C ARG A 86 4.61 4.90 -5.30
N PHE A 87 4.67 5.91 -6.16
CA PHE A 87 5.91 6.65 -6.43
C PHE A 87 6.36 7.53 -5.24
N PHE A 88 5.45 7.83 -4.32
CA PHE A 88 5.76 8.60 -3.12
C PHE A 88 6.22 7.75 -1.93
N ILE A 89 6.22 6.42 -2.06
CA ILE A 89 6.66 5.53 -0.99
C ILE A 89 8.05 5.91 -0.47
N PRO A 90 9.07 6.11 -1.32
CA PRO A 90 10.41 6.45 -0.84
C PRO A 90 10.51 7.81 -0.13
N GLU A 91 9.56 8.70 -0.37
CA GLU A 91 9.53 10.04 0.24
C GLU A 91 8.83 10.07 1.60
N VAL A 92 7.91 9.14 1.84
CA VAL A 92 6.99 9.18 3.00
C VAL A 92 7.26 8.05 3.99
N VAL A 93 7.63 6.86 3.50
CA VAL A 93 7.90 5.70 4.36
C VAL A 93 9.30 5.81 4.94
N GLU A 94 9.40 5.84 6.26
CA GLU A 94 10.67 5.99 6.98
C GLU A 94 11.44 4.67 7.11
N GLU A 95 10.72 3.55 7.04
CA GLU A 95 11.28 2.22 7.18
C GLU A 95 12.06 1.79 5.92
N GLN A 96 13.12 1.04 6.12
CA GLN A 96 14.02 0.61 5.02
C GLN A 96 13.36 -0.37 4.04
N LYS A 97 12.31 -1.05 4.46
CA LYS A 97 11.63 -2.07 3.66
C LYS A 97 10.13 -1.97 3.85
N VAL A 98 9.42 -2.02 2.77
CA VAL A 98 7.95 -1.94 2.73
C VAL A 98 7.40 -2.91 1.71
N LEU A 99 6.30 -3.57 2.04
CA LEU A 99 5.51 -4.36 1.10
C LEU A 99 4.42 -3.47 0.51
N TYR A 100 4.45 -3.24 -0.80
CA TYR A 100 3.35 -2.58 -1.49
C TYR A 100 2.30 -3.60 -1.92
N LEU A 101 1.04 -3.29 -1.67
CA LEU A 101 -0.12 -4.07 -2.12
C LEU A 101 -1.10 -3.15 -2.83
N ASP A 102 -1.65 -3.58 -3.96
CA ASP A 102 -2.84 -2.94 -4.52
C ASP A 102 -4.01 -3.00 -3.53
N SER A 103 -4.87 -2.00 -3.57
CA SER A 103 -5.95 -1.82 -2.58
C SER A 103 -7.22 -2.61 -2.86
N ASP A 104 -7.21 -3.50 -3.86
CA ASP A 104 -8.34 -4.33 -4.28
C ASP A 104 -8.00 -5.83 -4.32
N ILE A 105 -7.07 -6.25 -3.48
CA ILE A 105 -6.66 -7.65 -3.35
C ILE A 105 -7.15 -8.25 -2.03
N VAL A 106 -7.19 -9.57 -1.97
CA VAL A 106 -7.45 -10.34 -0.75
C VAL A 106 -6.22 -11.16 -0.40
N VAL A 107 -5.74 -11.00 0.82
CA VAL A 107 -4.61 -11.77 1.36
C VAL A 107 -5.16 -12.99 2.09
N ASP A 108 -4.80 -14.18 1.62
CA ASP A 108 -5.28 -15.47 2.13
C ASP A 108 -4.18 -16.25 2.87
N GLY A 109 -3.30 -15.55 3.56
CA GLY A 109 -2.24 -16.23 4.30
C GLY A 109 -1.31 -15.31 5.07
N ASN A 110 -0.34 -15.93 5.72
CA ASN A 110 0.70 -15.22 6.45
C ASN A 110 1.73 -14.61 5.49
N LEU A 111 2.10 -13.36 5.71
CA LEU A 111 3.02 -12.60 4.87
C LEU A 111 4.47 -12.57 5.39
N THR A 112 4.79 -13.34 6.42
CA THR A 112 6.12 -13.30 7.05
C THR A 112 7.23 -13.56 6.04
N ASP A 113 7.09 -14.56 5.18
CA ASP A 113 8.11 -14.90 4.18
C ASP A 113 8.34 -13.76 3.18
N LEU A 114 7.28 -13.01 2.81
CA LEU A 114 7.43 -11.82 1.97
C LEU A 114 8.18 -10.71 2.69
N PHE A 115 7.86 -10.46 3.96
CA PHE A 115 8.59 -9.46 4.75
C PHE A 115 10.05 -9.84 4.98
N GLU A 116 10.37 -11.12 5.06
CA GLU A 116 11.72 -11.64 5.27
C GLU A 116 12.52 -11.83 3.97
N THR A 117 11.90 -11.65 2.80
CA THR A 117 12.59 -11.76 1.52
C THR A 117 13.82 -10.84 1.48
N ASP A 118 14.98 -11.42 1.23
CA ASP A 118 16.22 -10.67 1.06
C ASP A 118 16.26 -10.07 -0.34
N LEU A 119 16.33 -8.75 -0.42
CA LEU A 119 16.43 -8.03 -1.69
C LEU A 119 17.87 -7.93 -2.19
N GLY A 120 18.90 -8.26 -1.35
CA GLY A 120 20.29 -8.02 -1.68
C GLY A 120 20.53 -6.55 -2.04
N ASP A 121 21.17 -6.32 -3.18
CA ASP A 121 21.43 -4.97 -3.71
C ASP A 121 20.29 -4.45 -4.62
N CYS A 122 19.17 -5.19 -4.73
CA CYS A 122 18.06 -4.80 -5.58
C CYS A 122 17.13 -3.82 -4.84
N PRO A 123 16.67 -2.74 -5.51
CA PRO A 123 15.78 -1.77 -4.90
C PRO A 123 14.35 -2.29 -4.68
N LEU A 124 13.94 -3.31 -5.42
CA LEU A 124 12.62 -3.93 -5.28
C LEU A 124 12.61 -5.38 -5.80
N ALA A 125 11.61 -6.13 -5.34
CA ALA A 125 11.20 -7.41 -5.92
C ALA A 125 9.73 -7.33 -6.36
N ALA A 126 9.39 -7.96 -7.47
CA ALA A 126 8.04 -8.01 -8.02
C ALA A 126 7.82 -9.30 -8.82
N VAL A 127 6.56 -9.63 -9.08
CA VAL A 127 6.20 -10.78 -9.91
C VAL A 127 6.28 -10.42 -11.38
N ARG A 128 6.86 -11.31 -12.20
CA ARG A 128 6.91 -11.13 -13.66
C ARG A 128 5.48 -11.13 -14.23
N ASP A 129 5.24 -10.23 -15.19
CA ASP A 129 3.98 -10.22 -15.93
C ASP A 129 3.92 -11.41 -16.90
N ASP A 130 2.86 -12.21 -16.81
CA ASP A 130 2.68 -13.39 -17.64
C ASP A 130 2.43 -13.07 -19.12
N LEU A 131 1.85 -11.90 -19.40
CA LEU A 131 1.51 -11.46 -20.75
C LEU A 131 2.66 -10.73 -21.44
N GLN A 132 3.54 -10.09 -20.68
CA GLN A 132 4.69 -9.34 -21.18
C GLN A 132 5.94 -9.71 -20.38
N GLN A 133 6.66 -10.71 -20.81
CA GLN A 133 7.80 -11.29 -20.08
C GLN A 133 8.93 -10.29 -19.74
N THR A 134 8.95 -9.13 -20.38
CA THR A 134 9.91 -8.04 -20.09
C THR A 134 9.44 -7.10 -18.98
N ASN A 135 8.19 -7.20 -18.57
CA ASN A 135 7.57 -6.35 -17.55
C ASN A 135 7.28 -7.14 -16.27
N PHE A 136 7.03 -6.42 -15.20
CA PHE A 136 6.57 -6.99 -13.94
C PHE A 136 5.19 -6.45 -13.57
N ASN A 137 4.44 -7.23 -12.80
CA ASN A 137 3.19 -6.81 -12.20
C ASN A 137 3.49 -5.96 -10.96
N SER A 138 2.97 -4.76 -10.89
CA SER A 138 3.22 -3.81 -9.80
C SER A 138 2.18 -3.83 -8.69
N GLY A 139 1.28 -4.82 -8.67
CA GLY A 139 0.24 -4.95 -7.66
C GLY A 139 0.72 -5.51 -6.32
N VAL A 140 1.87 -6.19 -6.34
CA VAL A 140 2.59 -6.68 -5.15
C VAL A 140 4.09 -6.46 -5.36
N MET A 141 4.72 -5.69 -4.48
CA MET A 141 6.15 -5.37 -4.57
C MET A 141 6.79 -5.27 -3.17
#